data_aeab317c3bd77b97180602918850b3d2
#
_entry.id   aeab317c3bd77b97180602918850b3d2
#
_cell.length_a   1.000
_cell.length_b   1.000
_cell.length_c   1.000
_cell.angle_alpha   90.00
_cell.angle_beta   90.00
_cell.angle_gamma   90.00
#
_symmetry.space_group_name_H-M   'P 1'
#
loop_
_entity.id
_entity.type
_entity.pdbx_description
1 polymer ?
#
loop_
_entity_poly.entity_id
_entity_poly.type
_entity_poly.pdbx_seq_one_letter_code
_entity_poly.pdbx_strand_id
1 'polypeptide(L)'
;MTQLNFQLLKWQQEVFKDPTRFKVVAAGRRCGKSRLSAVSLLIEGLNCPDGSAVMYIAPTLGQARTIMWDLLHDLGRPVIKSSHVNNLEITLINGRKILVRGADNPDSLRGVSLIYVVLDECAFVKEDVWQKIIRASLSDKKGRALFISTPSGRNWFYDVFNLGKFEDEEDRQDEEWKSWHYTTQDNETIDPKEIEAAKRTLSSFAFKQEYLSSFDTSGADVFKEEWFKTSEEPKSGTYIVAIDLAGFEEVGKNAGASKKRLDETAIAIVKLKDNGDWWVDKIQHGRWDIRETAVNILKVVRDYQPTAVGIERGALKNAVLPYLTDLMRKNNIYSHIQDLTHGNKKKVDRVVWSLQGRMEHGRVSFNESEDWSEFKDQLIMFPTAGVHDDLVDALSYIDQLAIASYNSDYEEEEWEVYDKISGY
;
A
#
# COMPACT_ATOMS: atom_id res chain seq x y z
N MET A 1 5.36 17.58 -40.85
CA MET A 1 5.57 16.38 -40.03
C MET A 1 5.21 16.74 -38.61
N THR A 2 4.31 15.99 -38.01
CA THR A 2 3.91 16.18 -36.61
C THR A 2 5.04 15.66 -35.73
N GLN A 3 5.68 16.53 -34.95
CA GLN A 3 6.83 16.16 -34.12
C GLN A 3 6.39 16.05 -32.66
N LEU A 4 6.67 14.89 -32.03
CA LEU A 4 6.58 14.75 -30.58
C LEU A 4 7.84 15.32 -29.94
N ASN A 5 7.68 16.22 -28.98
CA ASN A 5 8.78 16.83 -28.25
C ASN A 5 8.72 16.38 -26.78
N PHE A 6 9.60 15.47 -26.39
CA PHE A 6 9.74 15.02 -25.01
C PHE A 6 11.21 14.75 -24.69
N GLN A 7 11.56 14.94 -23.44
CA GLN A 7 12.88 14.62 -22.92
C GLN A 7 12.77 13.48 -21.91
N LEU A 8 13.58 12.45 -22.09
CA LEU A 8 13.73 11.31 -21.18
C LEU A 8 15.02 11.45 -20.39
N LEU A 9 15.00 11.04 -19.13
CA LEU A 9 16.19 10.88 -18.29
C LEU A 9 17.11 9.80 -18.89
N LYS A 10 18.39 9.79 -18.51
CA LYS A 10 19.37 8.82 -19.04
C LYS A 10 18.91 7.37 -18.90
N TRP A 11 18.47 6.99 -17.69
CA TRP A 11 17.97 5.66 -17.42
C TRP A 11 16.71 5.29 -18.23
N GLN A 12 15.81 6.27 -18.42
CA GLN A 12 14.62 6.07 -19.25
C GLN A 12 14.98 5.84 -20.71
N GLN A 13 16.00 6.56 -21.22
CA GLN A 13 16.49 6.38 -22.59
C GLN A 13 17.11 4.97 -22.78
N GLU A 14 17.85 4.49 -21.78
CA GLU A 14 18.42 3.13 -21.78
C GLU A 14 17.34 2.08 -21.92
N VAL A 15 16.36 2.08 -21.02
CA VAL A 15 15.22 1.13 -21.03
C VAL A 15 14.40 1.29 -22.31
N PHE A 16 14.14 2.52 -22.76
CA PHE A 16 13.34 2.78 -23.95
C PHE A 16 13.98 2.22 -25.23
N LYS A 17 15.29 2.41 -25.41
CA LYS A 17 16.03 1.99 -26.61
C LYS A 17 16.31 0.49 -26.66
N ASP A 18 16.28 -0.19 -25.54
CA ASP A 18 16.56 -1.62 -25.48
C ASP A 18 15.53 -2.42 -26.28
N PRO A 19 15.90 -3.38 -27.12
CA PRO A 19 14.99 -4.11 -28.00
C PRO A 19 14.28 -5.30 -27.30
N THR A 20 14.64 -5.63 -26.07
CA THR A 20 14.12 -6.79 -25.36
C THR A 20 12.59 -6.78 -25.29
N ARG A 21 12.00 -7.95 -25.44
CA ARG A 21 10.55 -8.15 -25.52
C ARG A 21 9.84 -7.85 -24.22
N PHE A 22 10.34 -8.37 -23.11
CA PHE A 22 9.79 -8.20 -21.76
C PHE A 22 10.79 -7.46 -20.89
N LYS A 23 10.47 -6.21 -20.60
CA LYS A 23 11.28 -5.31 -19.80
C LYS A 23 10.73 -5.20 -18.41
N VAL A 24 11.55 -5.40 -17.39
CA VAL A 24 11.14 -5.28 -15.98
C VAL A 24 11.94 -4.16 -15.31
N VAL A 25 11.26 -3.16 -14.80
CA VAL A 25 11.88 -1.99 -14.18
C VAL A 25 11.42 -1.85 -12.74
N ALA A 26 12.31 -2.17 -11.82
CA ALA A 26 12.14 -1.84 -10.42
C ALA A 26 12.71 -0.44 -10.18
N ALA A 27 11.85 0.53 -9.80
CA ALA A 27 12.30 1.90 -9.65
C ALA A 27 11.61 2.62 -8.48
N GLY A 28 12.38 3.43 -7.75
CA GLY A 28 11.90 4.19 -6.59
C GLY A 28 10.78 5.17 -6.91
N ARG A 29 10.14 5.70 -5.86
CA ARG A 29 9.14 6.78 -6.01
C ARG A 29 9.76 8.00 -6.68
N ARG A 30 8.95 8.72 -7.47
CA ARG A 30 9.38 9.93 -8.19
C ARG A 30 10.55 9.72 -9.16
N CYS A 31 10.98 8.48 -9.41
CA CYS A 31 12.04 8.18 -10.37
C CYS A 31 11.67 8.57 -11.82
N GLY A 32 10.38 8.70 -12.14
CA GLY A 32 9.90 9.05 -13.48
C GLY A 32 9.25 7.91 -14.25
N LYS A 33 8.81 6.85 -13.56
CA LYS A 33 8.16 5.66 -14.12
C LYS A 33 7.03 5.99 -15.12
N SER A 34 6.09 6.83 -14.70
CA SER A 34 4.90 7.18 -15.50
C SER A 34 5.25 7.90 -16.80
N ARG A 35 6.32 8.74 -16.80
CA ARG A 35 6.77 9.42 -18.00
C ARG A 35 7.33 8.46 -19.04
N LEU A 36 8.16 7.49 -18.62
CA LEU A 36 8.65 6.42 -19.49
C LEU A 36 7.49 5.61 -20.09
N SER A 37 6.52 5.26 -19.24
CA SER A 37 5.32 4.52 -19.63
C SER A 37 4.51 5.25 -20.70
N ALA A 38 4.23 6.56 -20.51
CA ALA A 38 3.47 7.37 -21.44
C ALA A 38 4.18 7.53 -22.79
N VAL A 39 5.48 7.83 -22.77
CA VAL A 39 6.28 7.97 -24.01
C VAL A 39 6.32 6.66 -24.76
N SER A 40 6.52 5.54 -24.07
CA SER A 40 6.53 4.20 -24.68
C SER A 40 5.19 3.90 -25.35
N LEU A 41 4.06 4.16 -24.66
CA LEU A 41 2.72 3.93 -25.23
C LEU A 41 2.46 4.78 -26.47
N LEU A 42 2.86 6.05 -26.49
CA LEU A 42 2.69 6.95 -27.63
C LEU A 42 3.49 6.46 -28.85
N ILE A 43 4.76 6.13 -28.65
CA ILE A 43 5.63 5.67 -29.74
C ILE A 43 5.21 4.29 -30.26
N GLU A 44 4.92 3.35 -29.37
CA GLU A 44 4.44 2.02 -29.75
C GLU A 44 3.06 2.09 -30.41
N GLY A 45 2.19 2.97 -29.96
CA GLY A 45 0.89 3.21 -30.59
C GLY A 45 0.99 3.79 -31.98
N LEU A 46 1.97 4.69 -32.24
CA LEU A 46 2.21 5.25 -33.57
C LEU A 46 2.81 4.19 -34.52
N ASN A 47 3.56 3.25 -34.02
CA ASN A 47 4.16 2.14 -34.78
C ASN A 47 3.28 0.88 -34.82
N CYS A 48 2.10 0.91 -34.18
CA CYS A 48 1.22 -0.24 -34.03
C CYS A 48 0.63 -0.70 -35.38
N PRO A 49 0.70 -1.99 -35.72
CA PRO A 49 0.12 -2.52 -36.94
C PRO A 49 -1.41 -2.50 -36.91
N ASP A 50 -2.02 -2.71 -38.08
CA ASP A 50 -3.47 -2.74 -38.23
C ASP A 50 -4.10 -3.87 -37.40
N GLY A 51 -5.26 -3.57 -36.79
CA GLY A 51 -6.01 -4.52 -35.98
C GLY A 51 -5.42 -4.78 -34.58
N SER A 52 -4.44 -3.97 -34.13
CA SER A 52 -3.83 -4.09 -32.80
C SER A 52 -3.95 -2.77 -32.03
N ALA A 53 -3.73 -2.86 -30.72
CA ALA A 53 -3.72 -1.72 -29.81
C ALA A 53 -2.52 -1.79 -28.86
N VAL A 54 -2.29 -0.70 -28.16
CA VAL A 54 -1.40 -0.65 -26.99
C VAL A 54 -2.23 -0.41 -25.74
N MET A 55 -1.79 -0.93 -24.59
CA MET A 55 -2.57 -0.85 -23.35
C MET A 55 -1.71 -0.43 -22.17
N TYR A 56 -2.26 0.45 -21.34
CA TYR A 56 -1.75 0.76 -20.01
C TYR A 56 -2.64 0.12 -18.96
N ILE A 57 -2.04 -0.52 -17.98
CA ILE A 57 -2.72 -1.20 -16.88
C ILE A 57 -2.13 -0.74 -15.56
N ALA A 58 -2.98 -0.28 -14.64
CA ALA A 58 -2.66 -0.03 -13.24
C ALA A 58 -3.52 -0.93 -12.33
N PRO A 59 -3.24 -1.03 -11.03
CA PRO A 59 -4.00 -1.88 -10.10
C PRO A 59 -5.51 -1.62 -10.12
N THR A 60 -5.92 -0.35 -10.21
CA THR A 60 -7.33 0.04 -10.33
C THR A 60 -7.56 1.01 -11.49
N LEU A 61 -8.80 1.03 -12.01
CA LEU A 61 -9.17 1.97 -13.08
C LEU A 61 -9.02 3.43 -12.64
N GLY A 62 -9.34 3.75 -11.38
CA GLY A 62 -9.15 5.08 -10.81
C GLY A 62 -7.69 5.52 -10.83
N GLN A 63 -6.77 4.66 -10.40
CA GLN A 63 -5.33 4.91 -10.48
C GLN A 63 -4.85 5.05 -11.92
N ALA A 64 -5.27 4.15 -12.81
CA ALA A 64 -4.91 4.21 -14.23
C ALA A 64 -5.30 5.55 -14.85
N ARG A 65 -6.51 6.05 -14.57
CA ARG A 65 -6.99 7.35 -15.04
C ARG A 65 -6.15 8.49 -14.47
N THR A 66 -5.98 8.55 -13.16
CA THR A 66 -5.27 9.64 -12.48
C THR A 66 -3.80 9.73 -12.91
N ILE A 67 -3.13 8.59 -13.10
CA ILE A 67 -1.70 8.58 -13.43
C ILE A 67 -1.44 8.86 -14.91
N MET A 68 -2.25 8.28 -15.80
CA MET A 68 -1.86 8.17 -17.20
C MET A 68 -2.70 9.02 -18.16
N TRP A 69 -3.98 9.27 -17.84
CA TRP A 69 -4.88 9.93 -18.79
C TRP A 69 -4.42 11.33 -19.21
N ASP A 70 -4.19 12.20 -18.24
CA ASP A 70 -3.78 13.57 -18.52
C ASP A 70 -2.34 13.63 -19.07
N LEU A 71 -1.46 12.77 -18.58
CA LEU A 71 -0.09 12.68 -19.04
C LEU A 71 0.02 12.27 -20.52
N LEU A 72 -0.83 11.35 -20.97
CA LEU A 72 -0.91 10.98 -22.39
C LEU A 72 -1.41 12.14 -23.25
N HIS A 73 -2.39 12.93 -22.78
CA HIS A 73 -2.87 14.10 -23.49
C HIS A 73 -1.83 15.21 -23.56
N ASP A 74 -1.12 15.47 -22.47
CA ASP A 74 -0.07 16.49 -22.42
C ASP A 74 1.08 16.17 -23.37
N LEU A 75 1.59 14.94 -23.32
CA LEU A 75 2.71 14.53 -24.17
C LEU A 75 2.31 14.19 -25.61
N GLY A 76 1.11 13.64 -25.79
CA GLY A 76 0.64 13.11 -27.06
C GLY A 76 -0.23 14.07 -27.86
N ARG A 77 -0.49 15.28 -27.38
CA ARG A 77 -1.41 16.26 -28.01
C ARG A 77 -1.26 16.38 -29.54
N PRO A 78 -0.05 16.46 -30.11
CA PRO A 78 0.12 16.60 -31.57
C PRO A 78 -0.27 15.35 -32.36
N VAL A 79 -0.37 14.19 -31.75
CA VAL A 79 -0.61 12.88 -32.39
C VAL A 79 -1.93 12.23 -31.97
N ILE A 80 -2.71 12.88 -31.11
CA ILE A 80 -4.04 12.42 -30.70
C ILE A 80 -5.07 12.93 -31.70
N LYS A 81 -5.83 12.02 -32.30
CA LYS A 81 -6.94 12.35 -33.20
C LYS A 81 -8.24 12.58 -32.42
N SER A 82 -8.54 11.73 -31.46
CA SER A 82 -9.72 11.82 -30.60
C SER A 82 -9.52 11.01 -29.31
N SER A 83 -10.33 11.30 -28.29
CA SER A 83 -10.33 10.57 -27.03
C SER A 83 -11.73 10.33 -26.51
N HIS A 84 -11.94 9.22 -25.83
CA HIS A 84 -13.18 8.79 -25.24
C HIS A 84 -13.01 8.66 -23.72
N VAL A 85 -13.46 9.67 -22.97
CA VAL A 85 -13.23 9.79 -21.52
C VAL A 85 -13.91 8.66 -20.73
N ASN A 86 -15.12 8.24 -21.13
CA ASN A 86 -15.85 7.20 -20.42
C ASN A 86 -15.19 5.81 -20.57
N ASN A 87 -14.64 5.53 -21.74
CA ASN A 87 -13.96 4.26 -22.03
C ASN A 87 -12.46 4.34 -21.75
N LEU A 88 -11.92 5.50 -21.43
CA LEU A 88 -10.49 5.77 -21.31
C LEU A 88 -9.69 5.24 -22.51
N GLU A 89 -10.13 5.65 -23.72
CA GLU A 89 -9.51 5.27 -25.00
C GLU A 89 -9.04 6.50 -25.76
N ILE A 90 -7.82 6.47 -26.26
CA ILE A 90 -7.23 7.50 -27.10
C ILE A 90 -7.01 6.93 -28.49
N THR A 91 -7.51 7.61 -29.51
CA THR A 91 -7.26 7.27 -30.92
C THR A 91 -6.19 8.20 -31.47
N LEU A 92 -5.10 7.62 -31.97
CA LEU A 92 -3.99 8.34 -32.57
C LEU A 92 -4.28 8.72 -34.03
N ILE A 93 -3.47 9.63 -34.60
CA ILE A 93 -3.60 10.10 -36.01
C ILE A 93 -3.51 8.96 -37.03
N ASN A 94 -2.81 7.87 -36.72
CA ASN A 94 -2.74 6.65 -37.53
C ASN A 94 -3.97 5.73 -37.36
N GLY A 95 -4.97 6.13 -36.57
CA GLY A 95 -6.17 5.35 -36.28
C GLY A 95 -6.00 4.27 -35.21
N ARG A 96 -4.82 4.13 -34.61
CA ARG A 96 -4.55 3.13 -33.55
C ARG A 96 -5.02 3.63 -32.21
N LYS A 97 -5.26 2.69 -31.29
CA LYS A 97 -5.80 2.99 -29.96
C LYS A 97 -4.78 2.77 -28.86
N ILE A 98 -4.77 3.70 -27.91
CA ILE A 98 -4.20 3.51 -26.59
C ILE A 98 -5.36 3.27 -25.64
N LEU A 99 -5.32 2.14 -24.92
CA LEU A 99 -6.34 1.73 -23.95
C LEU A 99 -5.80 1.93 -22.54
N VAL A 100 -6.52 2.61 -21.67
CA VAL A 100 -6.16 2.79 -20.26
C VAL A 100 -7.14 1.95 -19.42
N ARG A 101 -6.63 1.01 -18.62
CA ARG A 101 -7.44 -0.01 -17.92
C ARG A 101 -6.97 -0.21 -16.49
N GLY A 102 -7.88 -0.74 -15.65
CA GLY A 102 -7.56 -1.22 -14.31
C GLY A 102 -7.53 -2.75 -14.26
N ALA A 103 -6.62 -3.28 -13.47
CA ALA A 103 -6.52 -4.72 -13.22
C ALA A 103 -7.60 -5.25 -12.26
N ASP A 104 -8.33 -4.36 -11.59
CA ASP A 104 -9.47 -4.64 -10.72
C ASP A 104 -10.66 -5.26 -11.47
N ASN A 105 -10.77 -5.02 -12.79
CA ASN A 105 -11.73 -5.68 -13.66
C ASN A 105 -11.03 -6.48 -14.78
N PRO A 106 -10.57 -7.72 -14.51
CA PRO A 106 -9.80 -8.52 -15.45
C PRO A 106 -10.53 -8.84 -16.76
N ASP A 107 -11.85 -8.92 -16.74
CA ASP A 107 -12.61 -9.22 -17.95
C ASP A 107 -12.58 -8.08 -18.98
N SER A 108 -12.41 -6.83 -18.52
CA SER A 108 -12.24 -5.67 -19.41
C SER A 108 -10.91 -5.67 -20.21
N LEU A 109 -10.00 -6.55 -19.87
CA LEU A 109 -8.69 -6.69 -20.51
C LEU A 109 -8.69 -7.74 -21.64
N ARG A 110 -9.78 -8.52 -21.78
CA ARG A 110 -9.87 -9.62 -22.73
C ARG A 110 -10.32 -9.13 -24.12
N GLY A 111 -10.06 -9.95 -25.14
CA GLY A 111 -10.58 -9.74 -26.50
C GLY A 111 -9.87 -8.64 -27.30
N VAL A 112 -8.69 -8.20 -26.85
CA VAL A 112 -7.88 -7.21 -27.56
C VAL A 112 -6.54 -7.84 -28.00
N SER A 113 -6.20 -7.67 -29.28
CA SER A 113 -4.86 -8.02 -29.80
C SER A 113 -3.89 -6.88 -29.46
N LEU A 114 -2.91 -7.17 -28.63
CA LEU A 114 -1.95 -6.18 -28.11
C LEU A 114 -0.58 -6.34 -28.77
N ILE A 115 0.01 -5.21 -29.17
CA ILE A 115 1.41 -5.14 -29.60
C ILE A 115 2.34 -4.67 -28.48
N TYR A 116 1.81 -3.88 -27.55
CA TYR A 116 2.55 -3.38 -26.41
C TYR A 116 1.64 -3.19 -25.20
N VAL A 117 2.15 -3.54 -24.04
CA VAL A 117 1.46 -3.29 -22.78
C VAL A 117 2.43 -2.73 -21.74
N VAL A 118 1.95 -1.80 -20.94
CA VAL A 118 2.60 -1.34 -19.72
C VAL A 118 1.78 -1.82 -18.53
N LEU A 119 2.38 -2.61 -17.65
CA LEU A 119 1.85 -2.94 -16.33
C LEU A 119 2.54 -2.03 -15.30
N ASP A 120 1.85 -0.98 -14.91
CA ASP A 120 2.35 -0.01 -13.92
C ASP A 120 1.90 -0.41 -12.52
N GLU A 121 2.70 -0.08 -11.53
CA GLU A 121 2.58 -0.54 -10.15
C GLU A 121 2.31 -2.06 -10.08
N CYS A 122 3.09 -2.78 -10.88
CA CYS A 122 2.97 -4.20 -11.17
C CYS A 122 3.02 -5.06 -9.89
N ALA A 123 3.81 -4.66 -8.89
CA ALA A 123 3.86 -5.32 -7.59
C ALA A 123 2.50 -5.42 -6.88
N PHE A 124 1.54 -4.58 -7.24
CA PHE A 124 0.19 -4.52 -6.66
C PHE A 124 -0.91 -5.09 -7.59
N VAL A 125 -0.55 -5.53 -8.79
CA VAL A 125 -1.43 -6.24 -9.71
C VAL A 125 -1.41 -7.73 -9.39
N LYS A 126 -2.54 -8.43 -9.51
CA LYS A 126 -2.59 -9.89 -9.34
C LYS A 126 -1.85 -10.57 -10.50
N GLU A 127 -1.03 -11.56 -10.18
CA GLU A 127 -0.27 -12.35 -11.15
C GLU A 127 -1.13 -12.98 -12.26
N ASP A 128 -2.32 -13.44 -11.92
CA ASP A 128 -3.29 -14.01 -12.86
C ASP A 128 -3.64 -13.10 -14.04
N VAL A 129 -3.57 -11.78 -13.84
CA VAL A 129 -3.81 -10.80 -14.92
C VAL A 129 -2.74 -10.94 -15.99
N TRP A 130 -1.49 -11.07 -15.60
CA TRP A 130 -0.39 -11.33 -16.54
C TRP A 130 -0.49 -12.71 -17.16
N GLN A 131 -0.52 -13.74 -16.34
CA GLN A 131 -0.39 -15.13 -16.80
C GLN A 131 -1.58 -15.57 -17.68
N LYS A 132 -2.82 -15.24 -17.27
CA LYS A 132 -4.03 -15.79 -17.89
C LYS A 132 -4.64 -14.88 -18.94
N ILE A 133 -4.29 -13.59 -18.96
CA ILE A 133 -4.96 -12.61 -19.84
C ILE A 133 -3.95 -11.93 -20.76
N ILE A 134 -3.02 -11.17 -20.20
CA ILE A 134 -2.17 -10.27 -20.98
C ILE A 134 -1.15 -11.05 -21.82
N ARG A 135 -0.55 -12.08 -21.23
CA ARG A 135 0.42 -12.92 -21.98
C ARG A 135 -0.21 -13.55 -23.23
N ALA A 136 -1.48 -13.98 -23.14
CA ALA A 136 -2.23 -14.50 -24.27
C ALA A 136 -2.50 -13.43 -25.33
N SER A 137 -2.93 -12.22 -24.91
CA SER A 137 -3.23 -11.09 -25.81
C SER A 137 -2.00 -10.59 -26.60
N LEU A 138 -0.79 -10.85 -26.13
CA LEU A 138 0.47 -10.51 -26.81
C LEU A 138 0.98 -11.61 -27.74
N SER A 139 0.40 -12.82 -27.71
CA SER A 139 0.96 -13.98 -28.40
C SER A 139 0.83 -13.89 -29.92
N ASP A 140 -0.32 -13.42 -30.44
CA ASP A 140 -0.62 -13.37 -31.86
C ASP A 140 0.34 -12.50 -32.67
N LYS A 141 0.81 -11.41 -32.09
CA LYS A 141 1.64 -10.41 -32.74
C LYS A 141 3.08 -10.37 -32.21
N LYS A 142 3.45 -11.32 -31.36
CA LYS A 142 4.71 -11.29 -30.60
C LYS A 142 4.90 -9.94 -29.89
N GLY A 143 3.80 -9.45 -29.28
CA GLY A 143 3.76 -8.16 -28.59
C GLY A 143 4.76 -8.12 -27.43
N ARG A 144 5.09 -6.90 -27.01
CA ARG A 144 6.08 -6.58 -25.98
C ARG A 144 5.41 -6.08 -24.70
N ALA A 145 6.09 -6.20 -23.57
CA ALA A 145 5.59 -5.69 -22.30
C ALA A 145 6.66 -4.93 -21.51
N LEU A 146 6.22 -3.89 -20.80
CA LEU A 146 6.97 -3.18 -19.78
C LEU A 146 6.28 -3.40 -18.42
N PHE A 147 6.96 -4.10 -17.53
CA PHE A 147 6.59 -4.24 -16.13
C PHE A 147 7.34 -3.17 -15.36
N ILE A 148 6.63 -2.27 -14.69
CA ILE A 148 7.27 -1.18 -13.97
C ILE A 148 6.58 -0.97 -12.62
N SER A 149 7.35 -0.89 -11.55
CA SER A 149 6.83 -0.73 -10.20
C SER A 149 7.88 -0.27 -9.21
N THR A 150 7.43 0.29 -8.11
CA THR A 150 8.17 0.22 -6.85
C THR A 150 8.01 -1.21 -6.30
N PRO A 151 9.07 -1.87 -5.80
CA PRO A 151 8.97 -3.18 -5.16
C PRO A 151 8.00 -3.18 -3.97
N SER A 152 7.36 -4.33 -3.74
CA SER A 152 6.55 -4.59 -2.54
C SER A 152 6.86 -6.00 -2.03
N GLY A 153 7.99 -6.15 -1.37
CA GLY A 153 8.50 -7.44 -0.96
C GLY A 153 8.83 -8.38 -2.13
N ARG A 154 9.04 -9.66 -1.79
CA ARG A 154 9.32 -10.73 -2.75
C ARG A 154 8.00 -11.37 -3.21
N ASN A 155 7.28 -10.68 -4.09
CA ASN A 155 6.06 -11.18 -4.73
C ASN A 155 6.35 -11.58 -6.20
N TRP A 156 5.31 -11.89 -6.99
CA TRP A 156 5.47 -12.29 -8.39
C TRP A 156 6.22 -11.25 -9.26
N PHE A 157 6.20 -9.95 -8.90
CA PHE A 157 7.01 -8.93 -9.57
C PHE A 157 8.51 -9.16 -9.34
N TYR A 158 8.89 -9.64 -8.14
CA TYR A 158 10.26 -10.07 -7.86
C TYR A 158 10.65 -11.28 -8.72
N ASP A 159 9.73 -12.23 -8.92
CA ASP A 159 9.98 -13.41 -9.70
C ASP A 159 10.25 -13.06 -11.18
N VAL A 160 9.42 -12.19 -11.79
CA VAL A 160 9.66 -11.71 -13.16
C VAL A 160 10.88 -10.81 -13.25
N PHE A 161 11.21 -10.05 -12.19
CA PHE A 161 12.46 -9.28 -12.14
C PHE A 161 13.69 -10.19 -12.21
N ASN A 162 13.66 -11.33 -11.53
CA ASN A 162 14.76 -12.28 -11.55
C ASN A 162 14.91 -13.00 -12.90
N LEU A 163 13.84 -13.15 -13.69
CA LEU A 163 13.95 -13.71 -15.04
C LEU A 163 14.86 -12.88 -15.96
N GLY A 164 14.86 -11.57 -15.76
CA GLY A 164 15.68 -10.66 -16.59
C GLY A 164 16.92 -10.12 -15.89
N LYS A 165 17.22 -10.56 -14.65
CA LYS A 165 18.40 -10.17 -13.91
C LYS A 165 19.54 -11.15 -14.22
N PHE A 166 20.64 -10.63 -14.73
CA PHE A 166 21.89 -11.37 -14.93
C PHE A 166 23.06 -10.45 -14.58
N GLU A 167 24.12 -11.02 -14.08
CA GLU A 167 25.35 -10.28 -13.74
C GLU A 167 26.23 -10.08 -14.98
N ASP A 168 26.25 -11.09 -15.85
CA ASP A 168 26.93 -11.05 -17.15
C ASP A 168 25.97 -11.45 -18.27
N GLU A 169 26.11 -10.87 -19.47
CA GLU A 169 25.26 -11.18 -20.63
C GLU A 169 25.32 -12.67 -21.05
N GLU A 170 26.43 -13.36 -20.71
CA GLU A 170 26.62 -14.78 -20.96
C GLU A 170 25.78 -15.68 -20.05
N ASP A 171 25.36 -15.21 -18.90
CA ASP A 171 24.53 -15.94 -17.92
C ASP A 171 23.02 -15.77 -18.15
N ARG A 172 22.62 -15.10 -19.21
CA ARG A 172 21.23 -14.80 -19.53
C ARG A 172 20.45 -16.07 -19.83
N GLN A 173 19.56 -16.45 -18.90
CA GLN A 173 18.73 -17.65 -18.99
C GLN A 173 17.62 -17.54 -20.05
N ASP A 174 17.11 -16.34 -20.28
CA ASP A 174 16.03 -16.07 -21.23
C ASP A 174 16.27 -14.74 -21.97
N GLU A 175 16.55 -14.82 -23.27
CA GLU A 175 16.81 -13.66 -24.13
C GLU A 175 15.57 -12.73 -24.28
N GLU A 176 14.38 -13.21 -23.98
CA GLU A 176 13.16 -12.40 -24.05
C GLU A 176 13.00 -11.44 -22.87
N TRP A 177 13.74 -11.63 -21.76
CA TRP A 177 13.60 -10.84 -20.54
C TRP A 177 14.85 -10.02 -20.24
N LYS A 178 14.63 -8.78 -19.74
CA LYS A 178 15.70 -7.92 -19.18
C LYS A 178 15.15 -7.05 -18.06
N SER A 179 15.93 -6.93 -17.00
CA SER A 179 15.54 -6.20 -15.79
C SER A 179 16.50 -5.07 -15.48
N TRP A 180 15.95 -3.99 -14.97
CA TRP A 180 16.70 -2.82 -14.52
C TRP A 180 16.24 -2.42 -13.12
N HIS A 181 17.19 -1.93 -12.34
CA HIS A 181 16.97 -1.44 -11.01
C HIS A 181 17.43 0.02 -10.90
N TYR A 182 16.51 0.91 -10.53
CA TYR A 182 16.80 2.31 -10.34
C TYR A 182 16.24 2.82 -9.01
N THR A 183 16.94 3.78 -8.43
CA THR A 183 16.55 4.43 -7.18
C THR A 183 15.93 5.80 -7.45
N THR A 184 15.39 6.46 -6.44
CA THR A 184 14.93 7.85 -6.58
C THR A 184 16.06 8.80 -6.95
N GLN A 185 17.33 8.47 -6.61
CA GLN A 185 18.51 9.28 -6.93
C GLN A 185 18.83 9.30 -8.43
N ASP A 186 18.38 8.31 -9.20
CA ASP A 186 18.56 8.26 -10.65
C ASP A 186 17.70 9.31 -11.40
N ASN A 187 16.83 10.00 -10.69
CA ASN A 187 16.14 11.17 -11.20
C ASN A 187 16.89 12.46 -10.82
N GLU A 188 17.72 12.95 -11.72
CA GLU A 188 18.54 14.16 -11.55
C GLU A 188 17.71 15.44 -11.29
N THR A 189 16.37 15.40 -11.45
CA THR A 189 15.49 16.57 -11.20
C THR A 189 15.03 16.70 -9.77
N ILE A 190 15.27 15.69 -8.94
CA ILE A 190 14.90 15.70 -7.51
C ILE A 190 16.03 16.32 -6.70
N ASP A 191 15.71 17.29 -5.84
CA ASP A 191 16.68 17.84 -4.91
C ASP A 191 17.18 16.75 -3.95
N PRO A 192 18.48 16.48 -3.86
CA PRO A 192 19.05 15.52 -2.91
C PRO A 192 18.63 15.77 -1.46
N LYS A 193 18.35 17.02 -1.08
CA LYS A 193 17.88 17.37 0.27
C LYS A 193 16.51 16.76 0.60
N GLU A 194 15.63 16.61 -0.39
CA GLU A 194 14.35 15.96 -0.21
C GLU A 194 14.53 14.47 0.09
N ILE A 195 15.47 13.81 -0.58
CA ILE A 195 15.79 12.41 -0.32
C ILE A 195 16.38 12.22 1.09
N GLU A 196 17.28 13.11 1.50
CA GLU A 196 17.83 13.10 2.86
C GLU A 196 16.77 13.44 3.93
N ALA A 197 15.82 14.32 3.64
CA ALA A 197 14.70 14.60 4.53
C ALA A 197 13.80 13.37 4.68
N ALA A 198 13.48 12.70 3.58
CA ALA A 198 12.70 11.44 3.59
C ALA A 198 13.42 10.35 4.38
N LYS A 199 14.75 10.20 4.23
CA LYS A 199 15.57 9.24 4.98
C LYS A 199 15.51 9.46 6.50
N ARG A 200 15.39 10.71 6.95
CA ARG A 200 15.28 11.03 8.38
C ARG A 200 13.90 10.83 8.98
N THR A 201 12.86 10.85 8.15
CA THR A 201 11.46 10.84 8.60
C THR A 201 10.77 9.48 8.37
N LEU A 202 11.21 8.72 7.40
CA LEU A 202 10.69 7.38 7.12
C LEU A 202 11.44 6.32 7.93
N SER A 203 10.79 5.17 8.15
CA SER A 203 11.50 3.99 8.63
C SER A 203 12.57 3.55 7.62
N SER A 204 13.62 2.91 8.10
CA SER A 204 14.66 2.34 7.24
C SER A 204 14.08 1.39 6.20
N PHE A 205 13.07 0.61 6.57
CA PHE A 205 12.34 -0.28 5.67
C PHE A 205 11.61 0.50 4.57
N ALA A 206 10.79 1.50 4.95
CA ALA A 206 10.03 2.31 4.02
C ALA A 206 10.96 3.08 3.06
N PHE A 207 12.06 3.62 3.57
CA PHE A 207 13.04 4.31 2.75
C PHE A 207 13.72 3.36 1.75
N LYS A 208 14.14 2.17 2.19
CA LYS A 208 14.72 1.16 1.31
C LYS A 208 13.76 0.73 0.21
N GLN A 209 12.51 0.44 0.55
CA GLN A 209 11.50 0.00 -0.42
C GLN A 209 11.13 1.12 -1.39
N GLU A 210 10.77 2.31 -0.90
CA GLU A 210 10.18 3.37 -1.70
C GLU A 210 11.20 4.22 -2.45
N TYR A 211 12.37 4.46 -1.85
CA TYR A 211 13.40 5.33 -2.44
C TYR A 211 14.54 4.56 -3.08
N LEU A 212 14.97 3.46 -2.44
CA LEU A 212 16.06 2.63 -2.97
C LEU A 212 15.55 1.46 -3.81
N SER A 213 14.23 1.32 -3.98
CA SER A 213 13.62 0.26 -4.81
C SER A 213 14.02 -1.15 -4.39
N SER A 214 14.23 -1.39 -3.08
CA SER A 214 14.68 -2.68 -2.58
C SER A 214 13.53 -3.69 -2.54
N PHE A 215 13.79 -4.89 -3.05
CA PHE A 215 12.93 -6.06 -2.84
C PHE A 215 13.15 -6.72 -1.48
N ASP A 216 14.19 -6.31 -0.78
CA ASP A 216 14.58 -6.93 0.48
C ASP A 216 13.73 -6.40 1.61
N THR A 217 12.70 -7.16 1.93
CA THR A 217 11.82 -6.95 3.08
C THR A 217 12.11 -7.94 4.20
N SER A 218 13.01 -8.88 3.96
CA SER A 218 13.49 -9.86 4.92
C SER A 218 14.70 -9.32 5.66
N GLY A 219 14.52 -8.25 6.42
CA GLY A 219 15.45 -7.98 7.50
C GLY A 219 15.17 -8.99 8.61
N ALA A 220 16.14 -9.72 9.06
CA ALA A 220 16.05 -10.52 10.28
C ALA A 220 15.71 -9.65 11.52
N ASP A 221 15.60 -8.34 11.35
CA ASP A 221 15.33 -7.35 12.38
C ASP A 221 14.34 -6.31 11.87
N VAL A 222 13.08 -6.71 11.62
CA VAL A 222 12.00 -5.74 11.33
C VAL A 222 11.84 -4.79 12.51
N PHE A 223 11.92 -5.34 13.71
CA PHE A 223 11.96 -4.60 14.98
C PHE A 223 13.19 -5.01 15.78
N LYS A 224 13.85 -4.02 16.38
CA LYS A 224 15.02 -4.24 17.24
C LYS A 224 14.65 -4.01 18.68
N GLU A 225 15.17 -4.84 19.58
CA GLU A 225 14.92 -4.72 21.01
C GLU A 225 15.35 -3.34 21.56
N GLU A 226 16.44 -2.76 21.04
CA GLU A 226 16.94 -1.44 21.43
C GLU A 226 15.96 -0.28 21.14
N TRP A 227 14.97 -0.48 20.24
CA TRP A 227 13.93 0.50 19.93
C TRP A 227 12.79 0.50 20.94
N PHE A 228 12.70 -0.53 21.77
CA PHE A 228 11.71 -0.61 22.84
C PHE A 228 12.08 0.32 23.98
N LYS A 229 11.33 1.39 24.19
CA LYS A 229 11.54 2.40 25.21
C LYS A 229 10.38 2.40 26.19
N THR A 230 10.66 2.45 27.47
CA THR A 230 9.66 2.62 28.54
C THR A 230 9.71 4.03 29.09
N SER A 231 8.60 4.52 29.61
CA SER A 231 8.50 5.81 30.28
C SER A 231 7.32 5.88 31.23
N GLU A 232 7.35 6.83 32.15
CA GLU A 232 6.19 7.21 32.95
C GLU A 232 5.04 7.75 32.07
N GLU A 233 3.82 7.74 32.62
CA GLU A 233 2.66 8.31 31.94
C GLU A 233 2.85 9.81 31.64
N PRO A 234 2.62 10.24 30.39
CA PRO A 234 2.69 11.64 30.04
C PRO A 234 1.54 12.44 30.69
N LYS A 235 1.85 13.67 31.14
CA LYS A 235 0.91 14.56 31.83
C LYS A 235 -0.23 15.03 30.94
N SER A 236 -0.01 15.13 29.62
CA SER A 236 -1.00 15.58 28.63
C SER A 236 -1.16 14.55 27.52
N GLY A 237 -2.28 14.63 26.81
CA GLY A 237 -2.64 13.76 25.70
C GLY A 237 -4.01 13.13 25.87
N THR A 238 -4.50 12.48 24.82
CA THR A 238 -5.81 11.84 24.77
C THR A 238 -5.67 10.34 24.56
N TYR A 239 -6.56 9.56 25.21
CA TYR A 239 -6.58 8.12 25.00
C TYR A 239 -7.31 7.74 23.73
N ILE A 240 -6.73 6.79 22.99
CA ILE A 240 -7.34 6.11 21.85
C ILE A 240 -7.17 4.61 22.03
N VAL A 241 -8.13 3.83 21.53
CA VAL A 241 -8.17 2.39 21.76
C VAL A 241 -8.40 1.67 20.43
N ALA A 242 -7.57 0.68 20.13
CA ALA A 242 -7.74 -0.19 18.97
C ALA A 242 -7.95 -1.64 19.41
N ILE A 243 -8.87 -2.33 18.74
CA ILE A 243 -9.29 -3.67 19.10
C ILE A 243 -9.16 -4.58 17.88
N ASP A 244 -8.35 -5.61 18.04
CA ASP A 244 -8.24 -6.76 17.13
C ASP A 244 -9.04 -7.93 17.71
N LEU A 245 -9.98 -8.46 16.93
CA LEU A 245 -10.90 -9.49 17.40
C LEU A 245 -10.48 -10.88 16.90
N ALA A 246 -10.22 -11.80 17.81
CA ALA A 246 -10.00 -13.21 17.47
C ALA A 246 -11.29 -13.92 17.07
N GLY A 247 -11.14 -14.94 16.22
CA GLY A 247 -12.25 -15.81 15.84
C GLY A 247 -12.82 -16.56 17.03
N PHE A 248 -14.13 -16.43 17.26
CA PHE A 248 -14.86 -17.23 18.24
C PHE A 248 -15.09 -18.64 17.67
N GLU A 249 -14.19 -19.60 17.90
CA GLU A 249 -14.49 -20.99 17.58
C GLU A 249 -15.56 -21.51 18.56
N GLU A 250 -16.69 -21.98 18.00
CA GLU A 250 -17.61 -22.83 18.76
C GLU A 250 -16.86 -24.07 19.28
N VAL A 251 -16.84 -24.25 20.59
CA VAL A 251 -16.41 -25.48 21.23
C VAL A 251 -17.44 -26.57 20.87
N GLY A 252 -17.31 -27.13 19.67
CA GLY A 252 -18.24 -28.10 19.17
C GLY A 252 -17.71 -28.98 18.04
N LYS A 253 -17.20 -30.15 18.38
CA LYS A 253 -17.07 -31.33 17.51
C LYS A 253 -15.93 -31.30 16.47
N ASN A 254 -14.69 -31.46 16.94
CA ASN A 254 -13.71 -32.39 16.34
C ASN A 254 -12.43 -32.39 17.17
N ALA A 255 -12.44 -33.14 18.28
CA ALA A 255 -11.24 -33.42 19.06
C ALA A 255 -10.35 -34.42 18.30
N GLY A 256 -9.56 -33.92 17.35
CA GLY A 256 -8.66 -34.76 16.55
C GLY A 256 -7.62 -34.03 15.75
N ALA A 257 -7.77 -32.74 15.53
CA ALA A 257 -6.75 -31.91 14.84
C ALA A 257 -5.83 -31.22 15.85
N SER A 258 -4.53 -31.31 15.62
CA SER A 258 -3.46 -30.61 16.32
C SER A 258 -3.95 -29.30 16.97
N LYS A 259 -3.69 -29.16 18.29
CA LYS A 259 -3.90 -27.88 19.01
C LYS A 259 -3.06 -26.77 18.35
N LYS A 260 -3.52 -26.23 17.23
CA LYS A 260 -3.09 -24.91 16.77
C LYS A 260 -3.45 -23.94 17.90
N ARG A 261 -2.49 -23.20 18.38
CA ARG A 261 -2.75 -22.09 19.29
C ARG A 261 -3.79 -21.20 18.63
N LEU A 262 -4.91 -20.99 19.30
CA LEU A 262 -6.00 -20.13 18.84
C LEU A 262 -5.58 -18.68 19.03
N ASP A 263 -5.93 -17.81 18.10
CA ASP A 263 -5.69 -16.37 18.16
C ASP A 263 -6.40 -15.75 19.38
N GLU A 264 -5.90 -14.64 19.90
CA GLU A 264 -6.43 -13.94 21.06
C GLU A 264 -6.98 -12.56 20.67
N THR A 265 -8.13 -12.17 21.25
CA THR A 265 -8.60 -10.79 21.14
C THR A 265 -7.65 -9.88 21.90
N ALA A 266 -7.18 -8.81 21.25
CA ALA A 266 -6.27 -7.84 21.83
C ALA A 266 -6.86 -6.42 21.79
N ILE A 267 -6.73 -5.69 22.91
CA ILE A 267 -7.18 -4.30 23.08
C ILE A 267 -5.96 -3.44 23.42
N ALA A 268 -5.49 -2.68 22.45
CA ALA A 268 -4.38 -1.75 22.62
C ALA A 268 -4.90 -0.39 23.14
N ILE A 269 -4.39 0.08 24.27
CA ILE A 269 -4.75 1.32 24.95
C ILE A 269 -3.55 2.25 24.86
N VAL A 270 -3.71 3.36 24.13
CA VAL A 270 -2.62 4.28 23.82
C VAL A 270 -3.03 5.71 24.15
N LYS A 271 -2.13 6.44 24.82
CA LYS A 271 -2.23 7.87 25.01
C LYS A 271 -1.47 8.59 23.91
N LEU A 272 -2.19 9.31 23.08
CA LEU A 272 -1.64 10.14 22.02
C LEU A 272 -1.19 11.46 22.64
N LYS A 273 0.13 11.75 22.60
CA LYS A 273 0.72 12.99 23.12
C LYS A 273 0.44 14.15 22.16
N ASP A 274 0.46 15.38 22.66
CA ASP A 274 0.23 16.60 21.87
C ASP A 274 1.21 16.76 20.69
N ASN A 275 2.40 16.18 20.77
CA ASN A 275 3.41 16.17 19.71
C ASN A 275 3.23 15.02 18.69
N GLY A 276 2.20 14.20 18.84
CA GLY A 276 1.92 13.06 17.99
C GLY A 276 2.66 11.76 18.33
N ASP A 277 3.43 11.74 19.41
CA ASP A 277 4.06 10.52 19.88
C ASP A 277 3.06 9.66 20.67
N TRP A 278 3.30 8.36 20.70
CA TRP A 278 2.45 7.41 21.39
C TRP A 278 3.05 7.00 22.73
N TRP A 279 2.20 6.90 23.73
CA TRP A 279 2.51 6.20 24.97
C TRP A 279 1.51 5.06 25.14
N VAL A 280 2.02 3.83 25.08
CA VAL A 280 1.21 2.62 25.19
C VAL A 280 1.05 2.32 26.68
N ASP A 281 -0.17 2.46 27.18
CA ASP A 281 -0.46 2.17 28.58
C ASP A 281 -0.41 0.67 28.83
N LYS A 282 -1.22 -0.08 28.09
CA LYS A 282 -1.20 -1.56 28.10
C LYS A 282 -1.90 -2.13 26.87
N ILE A 283 -1.69 -3.43 26.66
CA ILE A 283 -2.44 -4.23 25.70
C ILE A 283 -3.11 -5.35 26.49
N GLN A 284 -4.44 -5.23 26.66
CA GLN A 284 -5.24 -6.29 27.27
C GLN A 284 -5.53 -7.34 26.22
N HIS A 285 -5.29 -8.61 26.52
CA HIS A 285 -5.56 -9.69 25.59
C HIS A 285 -6.11 -10.93 26.30
N GLY A 286 -6.72 -11.81 25.53
CA GLY A 286 -7.24 -13.06 26.02
C GLY A 286 -8.26 -13.71 25.09
N ARG A 287 -8.62 -14.93 25.45
CA ARG A 287 -9.64 -15.72 24.73
C ARG A 287 -11.00 -15.51 25.40
N TRP A 288 -11.67 -14.46 24.96
CA TRP A 288 -12.97 -14.07 25.49
C TRP A 288 -14.08 -14.45 24.53
N ASP A 289 -15.22 -14.86 25.10
CA ASP A 289 -16.43 -14.96 24.30
C ASP A 289 -16.96 -13.57 23.88
N ILE A 290 -18.01 -13.56 23.05
CA ILE A 290 -18.61 -12.31 22.52
C ILE A 290 -19.06 -11.37 23.65
N ARG A 291 -19.62 -11.92 24.73
CA ARG A 291 -20.13 -11.12 25.85
C ARG A 291 -19.00 -10.59 26.72
N GLU A 292 -18.02 -11.45 27.02
CA GLU A 292 -16.81 -11.08 27.76
C GLU A 292 -16.04 -10.01 27.03
N THR A 293 -15.90 -10.14 25.69
CA THR A 293 -15.28 -9.12 24.84
C THR A 293 -16.00 -7.79 24.94
N ALA A 294 -17.34 -7.77 24.83
CA ALA A 294 -18.12 -6.54 24.97
C ALA A 294 -17.98 -5.92 26.37
N VAL A 295 -17.93 -6.73 27.44
CA VAL A 295 -17.71 -6.24 28.82
C VAL A 295 -16.32 -5.64 28.98
N ASN A 296 -15.28 -6.28 28.43
CA ASN A 296 -13.91 -5.77 28.52
C ASN A 296 -13.74 -4.46 27.75
N ILE A 297 -14.33 -4.36 26.55
CA ILE A 297 -14.37 -3.08 25.79
C ILE A 297 -15.06 -1.99 26.61
N LEU A 298 -16.23 -2.26 27.20
CA LEU A 298 -16.95 -1.28 28.01
C LEU A 298 -16.14 -0.81 29.24
N LYS A 299 -15.43 -1.73 29.91
CA LYS A 299 -14.54 -1.37 31.04
C LYS A 299 -13.46 -0.39 30.58
N VAL A 300 -12.80 -0.68 29.45
CA VAL A 300 -11.77 0.20 28.89
C VAL A 300 -12.36 1.58 28.55
N VAL A 301 -13.53 1.62 27.91
CA VAL A 301 -14.21 2.89 27.59
C VAL A 301 -14.54 3.69 28.86
N ARG A 302 -15.00 3.02 29.91
CA ARG A 302 -15.32 3.65 31.19
C ARG A 302 -14.07 4.22 31.89
N ASP A 303 -13.01 3.42 31.95
CA ASP A 303 -11.84 3.70 32.76
C ASP A 303 -10.91 4.74 32.09
N TYR A 304 -10.82 4.73 30.77
CA TYR A 304 -9.92 5.60 29.99
C TYR A 304 -10.61 6.76 29.29
N GLN A 305 -11.93 6.70 29.10
CA GLN A 305 -12.72 7.71 28.37
C GLN A 305 -12.05 8.11 27.04
N PRO A 306 -11.74 7.14 26.17
CA PRO A 306 -10.99 7.40 24.95
C PRO A 306 -11.78 8.29 23.98
N THR A 307 -11.06 9.19 23.28
CA THR A 307 -11.65 10.05 22.23
C THR A 307 -12.02 9.27 20.97
N ALA A 308 -11.35 8.14 20.72
CA ALA A 308 -11.66 7.25 19.62
C ALA A 308 -11.49 5.79 20.03
N VAL A 309 -12.41 4.94 19.60
CA VAL A 309 -12.35 3.49 19.75
C VAL A 309 -12.51 2.86 18.37
N GLY A 310 -11.53 2.10 17.94
CA GLY A 310 -11.56 1.37 16.67
C GLY A 310 -11.71 -0.13 16.88
N ILE A 311 -12.57 -0.77 16.08
CA ILE A 311 -12.71 -2.23 16.05
C ILE A 311 -12.51 -2.70 14.63
N GLU A 312 -11.73 -3.76 14.45
CA GLU A 312 -11.52 -4.37 13.15
C GLU A 312 -12.84 -4.71 12.46
N ARG A 313 -12.95 -4.32 11.19
CA ARG A 313 -14.15 -4.53 10.39
C ARG A 313 -14.29 -6.00 9.99
N GLY A 314 -15.42 -6.61 10.30
CA GLY A 314 -15.69 -8.00 9.91
C GLY A 314 -16.94 -8.58 10.58
N ALA A 315 -17.13 -9.87 10.37
CA ALA A 315 -18.25 -10.63 10.98
C ALA A 315 -18.20 -10.60 12.52
N LEU A 316 -17.00 -10.63 13.09
CA LEU A 316 -16.79 -10.60 14.53
C LEU A 316 -17.25 -9.30 15.17
N LYS A 317 -16.93 -8.16 14.55
CA LYS A 317 -17.45 -6.86 14.99
C LYS A 317 -18.97 -6.84 15.02
N ASN A 318 -19.61 -7.35 13.97
CA ASN A 318 -21.07 -7.40 13.88
C ASN A 318 -21.69 -8.29 14.96
N ALA A 319 -20.98 -9.30 15.44
CA ALA A 319 -21.41 -10.15 16.55
C ALA A 319 -21.26 -9.48 17.92
N VAL A 320 -20.21 -8.69 18.14
CA VAL A 320 -19.93 -8.00 19.42
C VAL A 320 -20.75 -6.73 19.58
N LEU A 321 -20.95 -5.95 18.51
CA LEU A 321 -21.60 -4.61 18.57
C LEU A 321 -22.97 -4.59 19.25
N PRO A 322 -23.92 -5.52 19.02
CA PRO A 322 -25.21 -5.50 19.69
C PRO A 322 -25.08 -5.58 21.22
N TYR A 323 -24.21 -6.49 21.71
CA TYR A 323 -23.96 -6.64 23.15
C TYR A 323 -23.29 -5.41 23.74
N LEU A 324 -22.29 -4.85 23.05
CA LEU A 324 -21.61 -3.64 23.46
C LEU A 324 -22.57 -2.45 23.53
N THR A 325 -23.42 -2.28 22.52
CA THR A 325 -24.42 -1.20 22.47
C THR A 325 -25.42 -1.30 23.63
N ASP A 326 -25.89 -2.51 23.94
CA ASP A 326 -26.79 -2.73 25.08
C ASP A 326 -26.11 -2.43 26.41
N LEU A 327 -24.84 -2.82 26.56
CA LEU A 327 -24.07 -2.54 27.76
C LEU A 327 -23.80 -1.03 27.90
N MET A 328 -23.49 -0.33 26.82
CA MET A 328 -23.32 1.13 26.81
C MET A 328 -24.58 1.84 27.26
N ARG A 329 -25.75 1.46 26.75
CA ARG A 329 -27.06 2.01 27.16
C ARG A 329 -27.37 1.75 28.65
N LYS A 330 -27.16 0.52 29.11
CA LYS A 330 -27.44 0.14 30.51
C LYS A 330 -26.57 0.88 31.51
N ASN A 331 -25.35 1.21 31.15
CA ASN A 331 -24.38 1.87 32.02
C ASN A 331 -24.30 3.39 31.77
N ASN A 332 -25.02 3.90 30.78
CA ASN A 332 -24.96 5.31 30.36
C ASN A 332 -23.52 5.76 30.01
N ILE A 333 -22.79 4.88 29.34
CA ILE A 333 -21.41 5.09 28.89
C ILE A 333 -21.40 4.94 27.37
N TYR A 334 -20.98 5.97 26.65
CA TYR A 334 -21.00 5.98 25.19
C TYR A 334 -19.61 6.32 24.63
N SER A 335 -19.26 5.68 23.51
CA SER A 335 -18.10 6.01 22.72
C SER A 335 -18.43 5.81 21.24
N HIS A 336 -17.79 6.59 20.38
CA HIS A 336 -17.90 6.42 18.95
C HIS A 336 -17.01 5.26 18.50
N ILE A 337 -17.61 4.23 17.89
CA ILE A 337 -16.91 3.05 17.42
C ILE A 337 -16.61 3.20 15.92
N GLN A 338 -15.34 3.31 15.57
CA GLN A 338 -14.88 3.42 14.19
C GLN A 338 -14.55 2.05 13.60
N ASP A 339 -14.66 1.93 12.27
CA ASP A 339 -14.22 0.74 11.54
C ASP A 339 -12.71 0.83 11.27
N LEU A 340 -11.96 -0.17 11.75
CA LEU A 340 -10.58 -0.40 11.36
C LEU A 340 -10.55 -1.34 10.15
N THR A 341 -9.71 -1.05 9.18
CA THR A 341 -9.65 -1.81 7.93
C THR A 341 -8.24 -2.28 7.64
N HIS A 342 -8.11 -3.46 7.03
CA HIS A 342 -6.81 -3.92 6.53
C HIS A 342 -6.33 -3.08 5.32
N GLY A 343 -7.24 -2.34 4.67
CA GLY A 343 -6.97 -1.76 3.36
C GLY A 343 -6.64 -2.89 2.35
N ASN A 344 -6.00 -2.52 1.25
CA ASN A 344 -5.47 -3.50 0.29
C ASN A 344 -4.02 -3.91 0.61
N LYS A 345 -3.52 -3.63 1.82
CA LYS A 345 -2.15 -3.93 2.25
C LYS A 345 -2.09 -5.30 2.92
N LYS A 346 -0.98 -6.01 2.73
CA LYS A 346 -0.70 -7.22 3.52
C LYS A 346 -0.53 -6.84 4.99
N LYS A 347 -0.89 -7.74 5.91
CA LYS A 347 -0.75 -7.56 7.37
C LYS A 347 0.66 -7.08 7.74
N VAL A 348 1.69 -7.75 7.21
CA VAL A 348 3.09 -7.40 7.46
C VAL A 348 3.39 -5.96 7.08
N ASP A 349 2.99 -5.54 5.88
CA ASP A 349 3.22 -4.17 5.41
C ASP A 349 2.54 -3.15 6.32
N ARG A 350 1.32 -3.42 6.77
CA ARG A 350 0.57 -2.53 7.67
C ARG A 350 1.29 -2.35 9.00
N VAL A 351 1.69 -3.44 9.66
CA VAL A 351 2.39 -3.42 10.94
C VAL A 351 3.72 -2.67 10.82
N VAL A 352 4.50 -2.99 9.80
CA VAL A 352 5.81 -2.33 9.57
C VAL A 352 5.64 -0.83 9.32
N TRP A 353 4.69 -0.44 8.47
CA TRP A 353 4.45 0.97 8.15
C TRP A 353 3.96 1.78 9.36
N SER A 354 3.14 1.19 10.22
CA SER A 354 2.58 1.88 11.38
C SER A 354 3.55 1.99 12.55
N LEU A 355 4.36 0.95 12.82
CA LEU A 355 5.14 0.85 14.04
C LEU A 355 6.64 1.07 13.86
N GLN A 356 7.25 0.52 12.79
CA GLN A 356 8.71 0.47 12.67
C GLN A 356 9.36 1.85 12.76
N GLY A 357 8.94 2.80 11.92
CA GLY A 357 9.53 4.14 11.91
C GLY A 357 9.30 4.91 13.21
N ARG A 358 8.13 4.72 13.84
CA ARG A 358 7.85 5.35 15.14
C ARG A 358 8.73 4.80 16.24
N MET A 359 8.95 3.49 16.29
CA MET A 359 9.81 2.86 17.28
C MET A 359 11.28 3.18 17.03
N GLU A 360 11.77 3.09 15.79
CA GLU A 360 13.13 3.42 15.38
C GLU A 360 13.52 4.85 15.78
N HIS A 361 12.57 5.79 15.65
CA HIS A 361 12.81 7.20 15.99
C HIS A 361 12.39 7.57 17.42
N GLY A 362 12.06 6.59 18.27
CA GLY A 362 11.71 6.80 19.68
C GLY A 362 10.39 7.53 19.89
N ARG A 363 9.47 7.49 18.91
CA ARG A 363 8.16 8.13 18.93
C ARG A 363 7.06 7.25 19.54
N VAL A 364 7.42 6.04 20.00
CA VAL A 364 6.58 5.16 20.80
C VAL A 364 7.30 4.85 22.09
N SER A 365 6.62 5.01 23.20
CA SER A 365 7.08 4.60 24.53
C SER A 365 6.00 3.75 25.21
N PHE A 366 6.40 2.90 26.12
CA PHE A 366 5.55 1.93 26.80
C PHE A 366 5.53 2.22 28.28
N ASN A 367 4.41 1.94 28.96
CA ASN A 367 4.26 2.10 30.40
C ASN A 367 5.30 1.24 31.12
N GLU A 368 6.15 1.87 31.92
CA GLU A 368 7.22 1.17 32.66
C GLU A 368 6.71 0.27 33.79
N SER A 369 5.45 0.45 34.21
CA SER A 369 4.82 -0.33 35.27
C SER A 369 4.19 -1.65 34.77
N GLU A 370 4.13 -1.88 33.46
CA GLU A 370 3.50 -3.06 32.85
C GLU A 370 4.55 -4.09 32.41
N ASP A 371 4.18 -5.37 32.39
CA ASP A 371 5.02 -6.44 31.83
C ASP A 371 4.81 -6.55 30.30
N TRP A 372 5.86 -6.28 29.56
CA TRP A 372 5.88 -6.29 28.11
C TRP A 372 6.59 -7.52 27.51
N SER A 373 6.87 -8.54 28.30
CA SER A 373 7.65 -9.70 27.85
C SER A 373 7.00 -10.37 26.62
N GLU A 374 5.69 -10.65 26.69
CA GLU A 374 4.96 -11.29 25.60
C GLU A 374 4.87 -10.41 24.34
N PHE A 375 4.60 -9.10 24.52
CA PHE A 375 4.60 -8.17 23.39
C PHE A 375 5.97 -8.07 22.71
N LYS A 376 7.05 -8.02 23.50
CA LYS A 376 8.42 -8.00 22.97
C LYS A 376 8.74 -9.27 22.17
N ASP A 377 8.34 -10.43 22.67
CA ASP A 377 8.55 -11.69 21.97
C ASP A 377 7.83 -11.71 20.64
N GLN A 378 6.55 -11.29 20.61
CA GLN A 378 5.79 -11.17 19.35
C GLN A 378 6.42 -10.15 18.39
N LEU A 379 6.88 -9.00 18.90
CA LEU A 379 7.46 -7.93 18.10
C LEU A 379 8.80 -8.34 17.46
N ILE A 380 9.69 -8.98 18.22
CA ILE A 380 11.01 -9.42 17.73
C ILE A 380 10.88 -10.58 16.74
N MET A 381 9.92 -11.47 16.97
CA MET A 381 9.67 -12.60 16.07
C MET A 381 8.86 -12.22 14.83
N PHE A 382 8.29 -11.03 14.78
CA PHE A 382 7.49 -10.58 13.62
C PHE A 382 8.38 -10.32 12.39
N PRO A 383 8.04 -10.80 11.19
CA PRO A 383 6.82 -11.52 10.75
C PRO A 383 7.03 -13.04 10.59
N THR A 384 7.47 -13.73 11.60
CA THR A 384 7.73 -15.18 11.50
C THR A 384 6.42 -15.98 11.42
N ALA A 385 6.29 -16.81 10.40
CA ALA A 385 5.10 -17.64 10.21
C ALA A 385 4.90 -18.62 11.37
N GLY A 386 3.67 -18.66 11.92
CA GLY A 386 3.28 -19.57 12.99
C GLY A 386 3.54 -19.05 14.41
N VAL A 387 4.01 -17.82 14.55
CA VAL A 387 4.09 -17.09 15.81
C VAL A 387 2.85 -16.18 15.92
N HIS A 388 2.27 -16.09 17.13
CA HIS A 388 1.18 -15.14 17.40
C HIS A 388 1.70 -13.72 17.28
N ASP A 389 0.91 -12.85 16.69
CA ASP A 389 1.23 -11.44 16.49
C ASP A 389 0.02 -10.53 16.81
N ASP A 390 -0.95 -11.06 17.55
CA ASP A 390 -2.23 -10.40 17.89
C ASP A 390 -2.01 -9.07 18.63
N LEU A 391 -1.04 -9.02 19.54
CA LEU A 391 -0.71 -7.82 20.31
C LEU A 391 -0.08 -6.74 19.42
N VAL A 392 0.81 -7.13 18.52
CA VAL A 392 1.48 -6.24 17.57
C VAL A 392 0.48 -5.73 16.55
N ASP A 393 -0.45 -6.59 16.12
CA ASP A 393 -1.50 -6.25 15.18
C ASP A 393 -2.47 -5.23 15.76
N ALA A 394 -2.98 -5.45 16.97
CA ALA A 394 -3.83 -4.51 17.69
C ALA A 394 -3.17 -3.13 17.82
N LEU A 395 -1.88 -3.07 18.21
CA LEU A 395 -1.15 -1.81 18.32
C LEU A 395 -0.99 -1.12 16.96
N SER A 396 -0.82 -1.87 15.90
CA SER A 396 -0.66 -1.30 14.55
C SER A 396 -1.89 -0.53 14.06
N TYR A 397 -3.08 -0.89 14.50
CA TYR A 397 -4.33 -0.21 14.16
C TYR A 397 -4.47 1.20 14.76
N ILE A 398 -3.68 1.51 15.80
CA ILE A 398 -3.67 2.85 16.40
C ILE A 398 -3.34 3.94 15.38
N ASP A 399 -2.53 3.64 14.37
CA ASP A 399 -2.17 4.60 13.32
C ASP A 399 -3.40 5.15 12.57
N GLN A 400 -4.41 4.33 12.30
CA GLN A 400 -5.64 4.75 11.63
C GLN A 400 -6.45 5.74 12.49
N LEU A 401 -6.48 5.52 13.80
CA LEU A 401 -7.20 6.39 14.74
C LEU A 401 -6.45 7.70 14.99
N ALA A 402 -5.12 7.63 15.08
CA ALA A 402 -4.28 8.80 15.28
C ALA A 402 -4.40 9.80 14.11
N ILE A 403 -4.39 9.31 12.86
CA ILE A 403 -4.56 10.16 11.67
C ILE A 403 -5.94 10.81 11.66
N ALA A 404 -6.99 10.08 12.01
CA ALA A 404 -8.35 10.62 12.09
C ALA A 404 -8.50 11.72 13.16
N SER A 405 -7.79 11.58 14.29
CA SER A 405 -7.81 12.58 15.36
C SER A 405 -7.15 13.91 14.97
N TYR A 406 -6.11 13.88 14.14
CA TYR A 406 -5.48 15.11 13.64
C TYR A 406 -6.34 15.86 12.61
N ASN A 407 -7.15 15.13 11.83
CA ASN A 407 -8.01 15.76 10.82
C ASN A 407 -9.26 16.39 11.41
N SER A 408 -9.65 16.05 12.65
CA SER A 408 -10.83 16.65 13.32
C SER A 408 -10.57 18.03 13.89
N ASP A 409 -9.32 18.44 14.06
CA ASP A 409 -8.94 19.77 14.59
C ASP A 409 -8.79 20.84 13.49
N TYR A 410 -8.87 20.47 12.22
CA TYR A 410 -9.08 21.44 11.15
C TYR A 410 -10.58 21.72 11.06
N GLU A 411 -11.06 22.77 11.72
CA GLU A 411 -12.30 23.43 11.33
C GLU A 411 -12.19 23.73 9.84
N GLU A 412 -13.18 23.29 9.06
CA GLU A 412 -13.34 23.74 7.68
C GLU A 412 -13.43 25.28 7.74
N GLU A 413 -12.32 25.96 7.47
CA GLU A 413 -12.41 27.34 7.03
C GLU A 413 -13.22 27.31 5.74
N GLU A 414 -14.50 27.70 5.84
CA GLU A 414 -15.33 27.98 4.67
C GLU A 414 -14.58 29.05 3.85
N TRP A 415 -13.90 28.60 2.83
CA TRP A 415 -13.38 29.48 1.79
C TRP A 415 -14.59 30.05 1.08
N GLU A 416 -15.02 31.27 1.46
CA GLU A 416 -15.89 32.08 0.63
C GLU A 416 -15.17 32.32 -0.69
N VAL A 417 -15.61 31.59 -1.73
CA VAL A 417 -15.17 31.85 -3.10
C VAL A 417 -15.77 33.21 -3.50
N TYR A 418 -15.01 34.26 -3.29
CA TYR A 418 -15.35 35.56 -3.87
C TYR A 418 -15.23 35.46 -5.39
N ASP A 419 -16.38 35.24 -6.03
CA ASP A 419 -16.49 35.36 -7.48
C ASP A 419 -16.36 36.84 -7.89
N LYS A 420 -15.19 37.23 -8.38
CA LYS A 420 -14.91 38.57 -8.89
C LYS A 420 -15.58 38.89 -10.26
N ILE A 421 -16.50 38.04 -10.74
CA ILE A 421 -17.11 38.20 -12.09
C ILE A 421 -18.56 38.69 -12.03
N SER A 422 -19.23 38.60 -10.91
CA SER A 422 -20.57 39.19 -10.75
C SER A 422 -20.52 40.43 -9.88
N GLY A 423 -20.18 41.56 -10.48
CA GLY A 423 -20.45 42.86 -9.89
C GLY A 423 -21.96 43.08 -9.82
N TYR A 424 -22.58 42.68 -8.70
CA TYR A 424 -23.76 43.27 -8.06
C TYR A 424 -23.82 42.73 -6.64
#